data_f9d97900b1eed8c421f48417caac7de8
#
_entry.id   f9d97900b1eed8c421f48417caac7de8
#
_cell.length_a   1.000
_cell.length_b   1.000
_cell.length_c   1.000
_cell.angle_alpha   90.00
_cell.angle_beta   90.00
_cell.angle_gamma   90.00
#
_symmetry.space_group_name_H-M   'P 1'
#
loop_
_entity.id
_entity.type
_entity.pdbx_description
1 polymer ?
#
loop_
_entity_poly.entity_id
_entity_poly.type
_entity_poly.pdbx_seq_one_letter_code
_entity_poly.pdbx_strand_id
1 'polypeptide(L)'
;MTIKKIIIILVAIIFLSFGYYAISPLFINIKVDEALPESVQNPNNPNEIEEEAEAVIEMSAPVVGSIGHPASGTAKIIKADDKTFLRYENFKTINGPDLYVYLATDLEAQDFISLGRLKATEGNINYEIPADVDITKYQYALVWCKQFGVLFNSANIAPHGI
;
A
#
# COMPACT_ATOMS: atom_id res chain seq x y z
N MET A 1 -41.43 -29.41 11.27
CA MET A 1 -40.47 -29.03 10.21
C MET A 1 -39.66 -30.31 9.88
N THR A 2 -39.61 -30.73 8.62
CA THR A 2 -38.88 -31.95 8.23
C THR A 2 -37.37 -31.77 8.37
N ILE A 3 -36.65 -32.81 8.79
CA ILE A 3 -35.17 -32.80 8.93
C ILE A 3 -34.48 -32.23 7.67
N LYS A 4 -34.99 -32.56 6.47
CA LYS A 4 -34.48 -32.02 5.19
C LYS A 4 -34.55 -30.49 5.13
N LYS A 5 -35.63 -29.85 5.60
CA LYS A 5 -35.76 -28.40 5.65
C LYS A 5 -34.79 -27.76 6.62
N ILE A 6 -34.53 -28.41 7.76
CA ILE A 6 -33.54 -27.94 8.75
C ILE A 6 -32.13 -27.96 8.16
N ILE A 7 -31.76 -29.04 7.48
CA ILE A 7 -30.44 -29.19 6.83
C ILE A 7 -30.24 -28.10 5.75
N ILE A 8 -31.26 -27.85 4.91
CA ILE A 8 -31.18 -26.82 3.86
C ILE A 8 -30.98 -25.42 4.48
N ILE A 9 -31.69 -25.12 5.57
CA ILE A 9 -31.54 -23.83 6.26
C ILE A 9 -30.14 -23.70 6.86
N LEU A 10 -29.61 -24.74 7.51
CA LEU A 10 -28.25 -24.70 8.06
C LEU A 10 -27.18 -24.52 6.98
N VAL A 11 -27.31 -25.21 5.86
CA VAL A 11 -26.40 -25.06 4.71
C VAL A 11 -26.48 -23.62 4.15
N ALA A 12 -27.68 -23.07 3.99
CA ALA A 12 -27.87 -21.68 3.53
C ALA A 12 -27.22 -20.66 4.50
N ILE A 13 -27.36 -20.85 5.81
CA ILE A 13 -26.74 -19.99 6.83
C ILE A 13 -25.22 -20.05 6.72
N ILE A 14 -24.64 -21.23 6.55
CA ILE A 14 -23.19 -21.42 6.39
C ILE A 14 -22.71 -20.67 5.13
N PHE A 15 -23.40 -20.80 4.00
CA PHE A 15 -23.03 -20.11 2.76
C PHE A 15 -23.16 -18.59 2.90
N LEU A 16 -24.21 -18.09 3.52
CA LEU A 16 -24.40 -16.65 3.76
C LEU A 16 -23.33 -16.09 4.71
N SER A 17 -23.00 -16.82 5.77
CA SER A 17 -21.95 -16.41 6.72
C SER A 17 -20.58 -16.39 6.06
N PHE A 18 -20.27 -17.37 5.23
CA PHE A 18 -19.03 -17.41 4.47
C PHE A 18 -18.98 -16.30 3.42
N GLY A 19 -20.06 -16.07 2.69
CA GLY A 19 -20.18 -14.97 1.73
C GLY A 19 -20.01 -13.60 2.40
N TYR A 20 -20.64 -13.38 3.55
CA TYR A 20 -20.48 -12.17 4.33
C TYR A 20 -19.02 -11.97 4.78
N TYR A 21 -18.40 -13.02 5.32
CA TYR A 21 -16.99 -12.97 5.76
C TYR A 21 -16.04 -12.67 4.60
N ALA A 22 -16.25 -13.26 3.44
CA ALA A 22 -15.40 -13.07 2.27
C ALA A 22 -15.55 -11.67 1.63
N ILE A 23 -16.76 -11.10 1.71
CA ILE A 23 -17.10 -9.85 1.01
C ILE A 23 -16.98 -8.63 1.95
N SER A 24 -17.20 -8.80 3.27
CA SER A 24 -17.20 -7.69 4.22
C SER A 24 -15.89 -6.86 4.24
N PRO A 25 -14.68 -7.43 4.11
CA PRO A 25 -13.46 -6.64 4.07
C PRO A 25 -13.41 -5.63 2.92
N LEU A 26 -14.06 -5.91 1.79
CA LEU A 26 -14.08 -5.01 0.63
C LEU A 26 -14.78 -3.68 0.92
N PHE A 27 -15.62 -3.61 1.95
CA PHE A 27 -16.38 -2.41 2.33
C PHE A 27 -15.79 -1.69 3.56
N ILE A 28 -14.71 -2.20 4.15
CA ILE A 28 -14.06 -1.57 5.28
C ILE A 28 -12.95 -0.64 4.77
N ASN A 29 -13.18 0.67 4.87
CA ASN A 29 -12.14 1.66 4.60
C ASN A 29 -11.38 1.94 5.90
N ILE A 30 -10.08 1.69 5.89
CA ILE A 30 -9.17 2.03 6.98
C ILE A 30 -8.46 3.32 6.59
N LYS A 31 -8.62 4.37 7.40
CA LYS A 31 -7.95 5.66 7.20
C LYS A 31 -6.80 5.81 8.18
N VAL A 32 -5.66 6.21 7.66
CA VAL A 32 -4.47 6.57 8.45
C VAL A 32 -3.86 7.82 7.86
N ASP A 33 -3.43 8.73 8.73
CA ASP A 33 -2.73 9.95 8.32
C ASP A 33 -1.45 10.06 9.15
N GLU A 34 -0.41 9.36 8.71
CA GLU A 34 0.90 9.41 9.33
C GLU A 34 1.61 10.71 8.93
N ALA A 35 2.20 11.38 9.91
CA ALA A 35 3.06 12.54 9.67
C ALA A 35 4.27 12.15 8.81
N LEU A 36 4.95 13.14 8.25
CA LEU A 36 6.28 12.93 7.68
C LEU A 36 7.22 12.41 8.76
N PRO A 37 8.20 11.55 8.41
CA PRO A 37 9.24 11.12 9.35
C PRO A 37 9.94 12.33 10.01
N GLU A 38 10.22 12.24 11.31
CA GLU A 38 10.61 13.39 12.14
C GLU A 38 11.84 14.15 11.67
N SER A 39 12.77 13.51 10.98
CA SER A 39 13.96 14.15 10.41
C SER A 39 13.68 15.11 9.25
N VAL A 40 12.52 14.99 8.62
CA VAL A 40 12.03 15.93 7.59
C VAL A 40 11.35 17.16 8.22
N GLN A 41 11.15 17.13 9.56
CA GLN A 41 10.58 18.22 10.33
C GLN A 41 11.66 18.80 11.23
N ASN A 42 12.32 19.89 10.80
CA ASN A 42 13.22 20.61 11.70
C ASN A 42 12.41 21.41 12.73
N PRO A 43 12.33 20.97 14.02
CA PRO A 43 11.51 21.64 15.02
C PRO A 43 12.00 23.02 15.40
N ASN A 44 13.21 23.40 14.98
CA ASN A 44 13.86 24.67 15.35
C ASN A 44 13.83 25.73 14.27
N ASN A 45 13.43 25.39 13.04
CA ASN A 45 13.31 26.34 11.96
C ASN A 45 12.22 25.95 10.94
N PRO A 46 10.98 26.45 11.16
CA PRO A 46 9.88 26.16 10.22
C PRO A 46 10.10 26.72 8.81
N ASN A 47 11.12 27.56 8.59
CA ASN A 47 11.46 28.13 7.28
C ASN A 47 12.56 27.34 6.55
N GLU A 48 13.22 26.36 7.16
CA GLU A 48 14.20 25.46 6.50
C GLU A 48 13.55 24.20 5.88
N ILE A 49 12.26 24.00 6.10
CA ILE A 49 11.54 22.80 5.61
C ILE A 49 11.55 22.73 4.06
N GLU A 50 11.66 23.86 3.37
CA GLU A 50 11.61 23.88 1.90
C GLU A 50 12.94 23.46 1.25
N GLU A 51 14.08 23.77 1.84
CA GLU A 51 15.40 23.49 1.23
C GLU A 51 15.91 22.06 1.53
N GLU A 52 15.68 21.52 2.73
CA GLU A 52 16.02 20.12 3.04
C GLU A 52 15.00 19.12 2.47
N ALA A 53 13.71 19.51 2.36
CA ALA A 53 12.70 18.65 1.75
C ALA A 53 12.93 18.44 0.25
N GLU A 54 13.49 19.43 -0.49
CA GLU A 54 13.84 19.26 -1.90
C GLU A 54 14.95 18.24 -2.13
N ALA A 55 15.91 18.13 -1.20
CA ALA A 55 16.99 17.14 -1.30
C ALA A 55 16.55 15.69 -1.04
N VAL A 56 15.36 15.50 -0.47
CA VAL A 56 14.86 14.23 0.06
C VAL A 56 13.95 13.47 -0.91
N ILE A 57 13.40 14.14 -1.94
CA ILE A 57 12.45 13.51 -2.87
C ILE A 57 13.12 13.21 -4.20
N GLU A 58 13.87 12.12 -4.28
CA GLU A 58 14.47 11.69 -5.56
C GLU A 58 13.48 10.97 -6.49
N MET A 59 12.39 10.40 -5.93
CA MET A 59 11.46 9.55 -6.68
C MET A 59 10.03 9.78 -6.23
N SER A 60 9.18 10.17 -7.17
CA SER A 60 7.74 10.38 -6.95
C SER A 60 6.95 9.95 -8.16
N ALA A 61 5.89 9.18 -7.96
CA ALA A 61 5.06 8.67 -9.04
C ALA A 61 3.58 8.57 -8.64
N PRO A 62 2.66 8.77 -9.59
CA PRO A 62 1.24 8.55 -9.34
C PRO A 62 0.95 7.08 -9.09
N VAL A 63 0.02 6.82 -8.19
CA VAL A 63 -0.54 5.48 -7.97
C VAL A 63 -1.58 5.20 -9.04
N VAL A 64 -1.41 4.09 -9.74
CA VAL A 64 -2.30 3.63 -10.82
C VAL A 64 -2.96 2.33 -10.40
N GLY A 65 -4.29 2.29 -10.41
CA GLY A 65 -5.07 1.09 -10.14
C GLY A 65 -4.99 0.07 -11.28
N SER A 66 -5.04 -1.21 -10.96
CA SER A 66 -5.19 -2.28 -11.93
C SER A 66 -6.67 -2.45 -12.36
N ILE A 67 -6.90 -3.32 -13.35
CA ILE A 67 -8.26 -3.59 -13.83
C ILE A 67 -9.14 -4.10 -12.68
N GLY A 68 -10.24 -3.41 -12.43
CA GLY A 68 -11.17 -3.74 -11.34
C GLY A 68 -10.75 -3.27 -9.95
N HIS A 69 -9.56 -2.66 -9.79
CA HIS A 69 -9.03 -2.17 -8.52
C HIS A 69 -8.68 -0.67 -8.62
N PRO A 70 -9.67 0.23 -8.58
CA PRO A 70 -9.40 1.67 -8.67
C PRO A 70 -8.48 2.11 -7.51
N ALA A 71 -7.51 2.96 -7.84
CA ALA A 71 -6.62 3.55 -6.86
C ALA A 71 -6.17 4.94 -7.32
N SER A 72 -5.72 5.76 -6.38
CA SER A 72 -5.17 7.10 -6.62
C SER A 72 -4.19 7.48 -5.51
N GLY A 73 -3.49 8.59 -5.70
CA GLY A 73 -2.51 9.13 -4.78
C GLY A 73 -1.13 9.20 -5.42
N THR A 74 -0.13 9.44 -4.60
CA THR A 74 1.28 9.53 -5.00
C THR A 74 2.12 8.63 -4.11
N ALA A 75 3.02 7.86 -4.70
CA ALA A 75 4.06 7.14 -3.99
C ALA A 75 5.38 7.90 -4.11
N LYS A 76 6.12 8.02 -3.00
CA LYS A 76 7.40 8.74 -2.91
C LYS A 76 8.42 7.92 -2.17
N ILE A 77 9.67 7.99 -2.58
CA ILE A 77 10.79 7.54 -1.77
C ILE A 77 11.33 8.75 -1.02
N ILE A 78 11.38 8.64 0.31
CA ILE A 78 11.80 9.71 1.21
C ILE A 78 12.98 9.20 2.02
N LYS A 79 14.08 9.97 2.03
CA LYS A 79 15.20 9.75 2.95
C LYS A 79 15.03 10.67 4.16
N ALA A 80 15.15 10.10 5.33
CA ALA A 80 15.02 10.80 6.61
C ALA A 80 16.10 10.29 7.55
N ASP A 81 17.11 11.11 7.82
CA ASP A 81 18.37 10.71 8.48
C ASP A 81 19.00 9.48 7.78
N ASP A 82 19.25 8.42 8.53
CA ASP A 82 19.82 7.17 8.01
C ASP A 82 18.74 6.19 7.50
N LYS A 83 17.48 6.61 7.43
CA LYS A 83 16.36 5.76 7.04
C LYS A 83 15.77 6.15 5.69
N THR A 84 15.28 5.16 4.99
CA THR A 84 14.54 5.35 3.74
C THR A 84 13.12 4.83 3.90
N PHE A 85 12.17 5.57 3.36
CA PHE A 85 10.74 5.23 3.44
C PHE A 85 10.11 5.24 2.06
N LEU A 86 9.20 4.29 1.83
CA LEU A 86 8.16 4.44 0.84
C LEU A 86 6.98 5.14 1.51
N ARG A 87 6.62 6.33 1.03
CA ARG A 87 5.48 7.10 1.50
C ARG A 87 4.40 7.16 0.43
N TYR A 88 3.19 6.81 0.80
CA TYR A 88 2.00 7.12 0.03
C TYR A 88 1.36 8.41 0.55
N GLU A 89 0.97 9.31 -0.36
CA GLU A 89 0.26 10.55 -0.05
C GLU A 89 -1.05 10.63 -0.80
N ASN A 90 -2.10 11.13 -0.10
CA ASN A 90 -3.47 11.19 -0.62
C ASN A 90 -3.90 9.85 -1.23
N PHE A 91 -3.39 8.77 -0.65
CA PHE A 91 -3.59 7.41 -1.11
C PHE A 91 -5.04 7.01 -0.96
N LYS A 92 -5.55 6.32 -1.97
CA LYS A 92 -6.85 5.68 -1.92
C LYS A 92 -6.85 4.42 -2.77
N THR A 93 -7.37 3.33 -2.20
CA THR A 93 -7.56 2.06 -2.88
C THR A 93 -8.77 1.34 -2.31
N ILE A 94 -9.26 0.32 -3.00
CA ILE A 94 -10.24 -0.59 -2.40
C ILE A 94 -9.51 -1.56 -1.45
N ASN A 95 -10.24 -2.08 -0.47
CA ASN A 95 -9.70 -3.09 0.43
C ASN A 95 -9.73 -4.48 -0.22
N GLY A 96 -8.95 -5.40 0.33
CA GLY A 96 -8.87 -6.79 -0.07
C GLY A 96 -8.48 -7.68 1.13
N PRO A 97 -8.61 -9.01 1.00
CA PRO A 97 -8.49 -9.90 2.14
C PRO A 97 -7.06 -10.02 2.68
N ASP A 98 -6.04 -9.81 1.85
CA ASP A 98 -4.63 -10.02 2.24
C ASP A 98 -3.68 -9.13 1.43
N LEU A 99 -3.80 -7.79 1.61
CA LEU A 99 -3.03 -6.80 0.88
C LEU A 99 -1.68 -6.53 1.55
N TYR A 100 -0.64 -6.52 0.72
CA TYR A 100 0.74 -6.21 1.10
C TYR A 100 1.31 -5.11 0.21
N VAL A 101 2.31 -4.40 0.75
CA VAL A 101 3.10 -3.42 0.00
C VAL A 101 4.43 -4.06 -0.34
N TYR A 102 4.79 -4.04 -1.62
CA TYR A 102 6.04 -4.56 -2.15
C TYR A 102 6.82 -3.47 -2.89
N LEU A 103 8.14 -3.55 -2.81
CA LEU A 103 9.02 -2.99 -3.83
C LEU A 103 9.40 -4.10 -4.79
N ALA A 104 9.19 -3.91 -6.08
CA ALA A 104 9.35 -4.97 -7.09
C ALA A 104 10.09 -4.47 -8.33
N THR A 105 10.71 -5.40 -9.04
CA THR A 105 11.37 -5.15 -10.32
C THR A 105 10.39 -5.09 -11.48
N ASP A 106 9.22 -5.71 -11.33
CA ASP A 106 8.17 -5.86 -12.34
C ASP A 106 6.76 -5.80 -11.73
N LEU A 107 5.74 -5.79 -12.56
CA LEU A 107 4.33 -5.71 -12.14
C LEU A 107 3.74 -7.08 -11.75
N GLU A 108 4.45 -8.15 -12.00
CA GLU A 108 4.08 -9.54 -11.69
C GLU A 108 4.61 -10.01 -10.34
N ALA A 109 5.37 -9.14 -9.64
CA ALA A 109 6.02 -9.42 -8.36
C ALA A 109 6.87 -10.71 -8.39
N GLN A 110 7.70 -10.89 -9.45
CA GLN A 110 8.58 -12.05 -9.58
C GLN A 110 9.82 -11.89 -8.69
N ASP A 111 10.38 -10.67 -8.63
CA ASP A 111 11.48 -10.32 -7.73
C ASP A 111 11.05 -9.08 -6.92
N PHE A 112 10.80 -9.27 -5.63
CA PHE A 112 10.28 -8.22 -4.75
C PHE A 112 10.78 -8.37 -3.32
N ILE A 113 10.71 -7.27 -2.58
CA ILE A 113 10.74 -7.25 -1.13
C ILE A 113 9.40 -6.80 -0.56
N SER A 114 8.99 -7.40 0.54
CA SER A 114 7.76 -7.02 1.23
C SER A 114 8.04 -5.98 2.31
N LEU A 115 7.36 -4.85 2.24
CA LEU A 115 7.38 -3.83 3.30
C LEU A 115 6.30 -4.06 4.36
N GLY A 116 5.54 -5.15 4.26
CA GLY A 116 4.52 -5.53 5.21
C GLY A 116 3.09 -5.44 4.67
N ARG A 117 2.13 -5.67 5.55
CA ARG A 117 0.70 -5.55 5.22
C ARG A 117 0.32 -4.11 4.92
N LEU A 118 -0.65 -3.92 4.02
CA LEU A 118 -1.24 -2.61 3.78
C LEU A 118 -1.89 -2.09 5.07
N LYS A 119 -1.39 -0.99 5.61
CA LYS A 119 -1.81 -0.40 6.88
C LYS A 119 -3.19 0.26 6.78
N ALA A 120 -3.47 0.88 5.61
CA ALA A 120 -4.72 1.61 5.38
C ALA A 120 -5.08 1.65 3.90
N THR A 121 -6.37 1.85 3.61
CA THR A 121 -6.89 2.00 2.26
C THR A 121 -7.03 3.46 1.84
N GLU A 122 -6.86 4.41 2.78
CA GLU A 122 -6.96 5.85 2.51
C GLU A 122 -6.04 6.64 3.46
N GLY A 123 -5.35 7.66 2.92
CA GLY A 123 -4.59 8.65 3.68
C GLY A 123 -3.11 8.74 3.35
N ASN A 124 -2.30 9.16 4.32
CA ASN A 124 -0.86 9.26 4.20
C ASN A 124 -0.20 8.15 5.03
N ILE A 125 0.66 7.36 4.41
CA ILE A 125 1.16 6.12 5.00
C ILE A 125 2.66 5.97 4.71
N ASN A 126 3.45 5.64 5.73
CA ASN A 126 4.89 5.42 5.61
C ASN A 126 5.21 3.92 5.77
N TYR A 127 6.14 3.42 4.97
CA TYR A 127 6.74 2.09 5.10
C TYR A 127 8.25 2.25 5.12
N GLU A 128 8.88 1.86 6.23
CA GLU A 128 10.34 1.87 6.32
C GLU A 128 10.91 0.80 5.38
N ILE A 129 11.91 1.17 4.60
CA ILE A 129 12.64 0.28 3.70
C ILE A 129 13.88 -0.18 4.47
N PRO A 130 14.14 -1.51 4.58
CA PRO A 130 15.33 -2.01 5.25
C PRO A 130 16.62 -1.41 4.66
N ALA A 131 17.59 -1.09 5.53
CA ALA A 131 18.80 -0.37 5.14
C ALA A 131 19.72 -1.15 4.18
N ASP A 132 19.59 -2.47 4.14
CA ASP A 132 20.33 -3.37 3.25
C ASP A 132 19.71 -3.49 1.84
N VAL A 133 18.58 -2.81 1.60
CA VAL A 133 17.89 -2.84 0.31
C VAL A 133 18.45 -1.80 -0.64
N ASP A 134 18.92 -2.27 -1.79
CA ASP A 134 19.24 -1.38 -2.91
C ASP A 134 17.96 -0.97 -3.64
N ILE A 135 17.45 0.22 -3.32
CA ILE A 135 16.21 0.76 -3.90
C ILE A 135 16.32 1.00 -5.40
N THR A 136 17.53 1.16 -5.96
CA THR A 136 17.72 1.39 -7.40
C THR A 136 17.40 0.17 -8.24
N LYS A 137 17.40 -1.01 -7.64
CA LYS A 137 16.99 -2.26 -8.24
C LYS A 137 15.49 -2.33 -8.51
N TYR A 138 14.69 -1.70 -7.64
CA TYR A 138 13.24 -1.85 -7.65
C TYR A 138 12.58 -0.64 -8.32
N GLN A 139 11.83 -0.90 -9.37
CA GLN A 139 11.20 0.14 -10.20
C GLN A 139 9.77 0.43 -9.81
N TYR A 140 9.14 -0.46 -9.03
CA TYR A 140 7.71 -0.37 -8.72
C TYR A 140 7.45 -0.49 -7.22
N ALA A 141 6.56 0.37 -6.73
CA ALA A 141 5.84 0.13 -5.49
C ALA A 141 4.49 -0.50 -5.84
N LEU A 142 4.21 -1.69 -5.29
CA LEU A 142 2.99 -2.43 -5.58
C LEU A 142 2.13 -2.57 -4.33
N VAL A 143 0.81 -2.52 -4.50
CA VAL A 143 -0.13 -3.12 -3.56
C VAL A 143 -0.61 -4.44 -4.15
N TRP A 144 -0.32 -5.52 -3.46
CA TRP A 144 -0.48 -6.89 -3.94
C TRP A 144 -1.36 -7.71 -3.01
N CYS A 145 -2.35 -8.40 -3.57
CA CYS A 145 -3.12 -9.38 -2.83
C CYS A 145 -2.37 -10.72 -2.80
N LYS A 146 -1.71 -11.00 -1.67
CA LYS A 146 -0.88 -12.19 -1.51
C LYS A 146 -1.67 -13.49 -1.66
N GLN A 147 -2.90 -13.52 -1.13
CA GLN A 147 -3.75 -14.71 -1.15
C GLN A 147 -4.13 -15.14 -2.58
N PHE A 148 -4.35 -14.19 -3.48
CA PHE A 148 -4.81 -14.48 -4.83
C PHE A 148 -3.75 -14.24 -5.91
N GLY A 149 -2.57 -13.73 -5.55
CA GLY A 149 -1.52 -13.41 -6.51
C GLY A 149 -1.94 -12.32 -7.49
N VAL A 150 -2.62 -11.26 -7.02
CA VAL A 150 -3.22 -10.23 -7.87
C VAL A 150 -2.69 -8.85 -7.54
N LEU A 151 -2.31 -8.10 -8.58
CA LEU A 151 -1.97 -6.69 -8.48
C LEU A 151 -3.22 -5.84 -8.25
N PHE A 152 -3.22 -5.04 -7.19
CA PHE A 152 -4.27 -4.04 -6.91
C PHE A 152 -3.92 -2.68 -7.49
N ASN A 153 -2.72 -2.20 -7.23
CA ASN A 153 -2.22 -0.96 -7.81
C ASN A 153 -0.70 -0.93 -7.82
N SER A 154 -0.15 0.01 -8.59
CA SER A 154 1.29 0.20 -8.71
C SER A 154 1.64 1.68 -8.84
N ALA A 155 2.88 2.03 -8.49
CA ALA A 155 3.51 3.28 -8.85
C ALA A 155 4.91 2.98 -9.43
N ASN A 156 5.23 3.56 -10.58
CA ASN A 156 6.56 3.43 -11.17
C ASN A 156 7.50 4.44 -10.50
N ILE A 157 8.26 3.98 -9.53
CA ILE A 157 9.22 4.76 -8.74
C ILE A 157 10.65 4.66 -9.30
N ALA A 158 10.82 4.22 -10.56
CA ALA A 158 12.14 4.22 -11.18
C ALA A 158 12.71 5.64 -11.19
N PRO A 159 14.03 5.81 -10.99
CA PRO A 159 14.68 7.10 -11.17
C PRO A 159 14.39 7.59 -12.59
N HIS A 160 13.72 8.74 -12.71
CA HIS A 160 13.56 9.36 -14.01
C HIS A 160 14.93 9.94 -14.37
N GLY A 161 15.62 9.29 -15.32
CA GLY A 161 16.87 9.82 -15.85
C GLY A 161 16.67 11.25 -16.32
N ILE A 162 17.56 12.11 -15.86
CA ILE A 162 17.71 13.50 -16.29
C ILE A 162 18.13 13.51 -17.77
#